data_dce0ea58f295186aedc53d3f0fb1a16e
#
_entry.id   dce0ea58f295186aedc53d3f0fb1a16e
#
_cell.length_a   1.000
_cell.length_b   1.000
_cell.length_c   1.000
_cell.angle_alpha   90.00
_cell.angle_beta   90.00
_cell.angle_gamma   90.00
#
_symmetry.space_group_name_H-M   'P 1'
#
loop_
_entity.id
_entity.type
_entity.pdbx_description
1 polymer ?
#
loop_
_entity_poly.entity_id
_entity_poly.type
_entity_poly.pdbx_seq_one_letter_code
_entity_poly.pdbx_strand_id
1 'polypeptide(L)'
;MSNDRFASAHEMVREYAELEAKMADPSIHEDQANARKLGRRYAQLGPVVAGFKAWKSSEDDLLAAAELADVDPEFAAEIPALEAARDAAAEKLEELLLPRDPNDDRDVILEVKAGAG
;
A
#
# COMPACT_ATOMS: atom_id res chain seq x y z
N MET A 1 14.08 7.82 12.94
CA MET A 1 14.18 6.97 13.07
C MET A 1 13.32 5.88 12.80
N SER A 2 13.12 5.14 13.64
CA SER A 2 12.51 3.92 13.35
C SER A 2 11.20 4.01 12.70
N ASN A 3 10.52 5.10 12.87
CA ASN A 3 9.27 5.15 12.28
C ASN A 3 9.34 5.35 10.82
N ASP A 4 10.48 5.39 10.26
CA ASP A 4 10.59 5.53 8.85
C ASP A 4 10.51 4.22 8.11
N ARG A 5 10.08 3.17 8.81
CA ARG A 5 9.86 1.90 8.19
C ARG A 5 9.05 2.01 6.91
N PHE A 6 8.09 2.93 6.86
CA PHE A 6 7.28 3.11 5.68
C PHE A 6 7.50 4.48 5.03
N ALA A 7 8.72 4.99 5.14
CA ALA A 7 8.99 6.29 4.55
C ALA A 7 8.75 6.29 3.05
N SER A 8 9.16 5.22 2.36
CA SER A 8 8.95 5.16 0.93
C SER A 8 7.47 5.08 0.59
N ALA A 9 6.68 4.47 1.47
CA ALA A 9 5.24 4.43 1.23
C ALA A 9 4.63 5.81 1.30
N HIS A 10 5.11 6.65 2.22
CA HIS A 10 4.62 8.02 2.31
C HIS A 10 4.89 8.77 1.02
N GLU A 11 6.07 8.57 0.46
CA GLU A 11 6.40 9.25 -0.78
C GLU A 11 5.56 8.73 -1.92
N MET A 12 5.29 7.44 -1.93
CA MET A 12 4.47 6.86 -2.98
C MET A 12 3.03 7.34 -2.89
N VAL A 13 2.53 7.54 -1.68
CA VAL A 13 1.18 8.07 -1.52
C VAL A 13 1.12 9.49 -2.08
N ARG A 14 2.17 10.28 -1.82
CA ARG A 14 2.21 11.63 -2.34
C ARG A 14 2.30 11.64 -3.86
N GLU A 15 3.14 10.76 -4.39
CA GLU A 15 3.28 10.66 -5.84
C GLU A 15 1.95 10.25 -6.48
N TYR A 16 1.25 9.34 -5.85
CA TYR A 16 -0.04 8.87 -6.35
C TYR A 16 -1.01 10.05 -6.48
N ALA A 17 -1.05 10.89 -5.45
CA ALA A 17 -1.94 12.05 -5.48
C ALA A 17 -1.53 13.02 -6.57
N GLU A 18 -0.22 13.20 -6.77
CA GLU A 18 0.25 14.09 -7.83
C GLU A 18 -0.10 13.54 -9.20
N LEU A 19 0.03 12.22 -9.38
CA LEU A 19 -0.34 11.61 -10.64
C LEU A 19 -1.82 11.76 -10.91
N GLU A 20 -2.62 11.61 -9.86
CA GLU A 20 -4.04 11.78 -10.00
C GLU A 20 -4.38 13.17 -10.51
N ALA A 21 -3.72 14.17 -9.96
CA ALA A 21 -3.95 15.55 -10.38
C ALA A 21 -3.53 15.76 -11.82
N LYS A 22 -2.39 15.17 -12.20
CA LYS A 22 -1.91 15.32 -13.55
C LYS A 22 -2.84 14.63 -14.55
N MET A 23 -3.36 13.47 -14.17
CA MET A 23 -4.23 12.73 -15.05
C MET A 23 -5.59 13.39 -15.19
N ALA A 24 -5.95 14.22 -14.22
CA ALA A 24 -7.21 14.95 -14.32
C ALA A 24 -7.09 16.18 -15.20
N ASP A 25 -5.88 16.59 -15.52
CA ASP A 25 -5.66 17.76 -16.35
C ASP A 25 -6.01 17.42 -17.79
N PRO A 26 -6.89 18.19 -18.43
CA PRO A 26 -7.26 17.87 -19.82
C PRO A 26 -6.08 17.86 -20.77
N SER A 27 -5.05 18.61 -20.48
CA SER A 27 -3.92 18.68 -21.39
C SER A 27 -3.14 17.37 -21.46
N ILE A 28 -3.39 16.43 -20.55
CA ILE A 28 -2.68 15.19 -20.57
C ILE A 28 -2.97 14.44 -21.87
N HIS A 29 -4.11 14.68 -22.49
CA HIS A 29 -4.46 13.99 -23.70
C HIS A 29 -3.68 14.47 -24.91
N GLU A 30 -2.96 15.57 -24.76
CA GLU A 30 -2.16 16.08 -25.85
C GLU A 30 -0.89 15.30 -26.06
N ASP A 31 -0.46 14.54 -25.05
CA ASP A 31 0.72 13.72 -25.14
C ASP A 31 0.36 12.32 -24.69
N GLN A 32 -0.01 11.48 -25.63
CA GLN A 32 -0.50 10.16 -25.29
C GLN A 32 0.58 9.28 -24.70
N ALA A 33 1.82 9.44 -25.14
CA ALA A 33 2.90 8.64 -24.58
C ALA A 33 3.09 8.97 -23.11
N ASN A 34 3.03 10.25 -22.79
CA ASN A 34 3.17 10.66 -21.40
C ASN A 34 1.97 10.19 -20.58
N ALA A 35 0.79 10.27 -21.15
CA ALA A 35 -0.42 9.82 -20.45
C ALA A 35 -0.33 8.35 -20.11
N ARG A 36 0.17 7.51 -21.04
CA ARG A 36 0.31 6.09 -20.76
C ARG A 36 1.35 5.83 -19.69
N LYS A 37 2.44 6.59 -19.72
CA LYS A 37 3.49 6.43 -18.73
C LYS A 37 2.95 6.76 -17.34
N LEU A 38 2.23 7.88 -17.23
CA LEU A 38 1.67 8.27 -15.95
C LEU A 38 0.62 7.26 -15.49
N GLY A 39 -0.17 6.75 -16.41
CA GLY A 39 -1.18 5.75 -16.07
C GLY A 39 -0.57 4.48 -15.54
N ARG A 40 0.54 4.03 -16.14
CA ARG A 40 1.20 2.83 -15.67
C ARG A 40 1.76 3.03 -14.28
N ARG A 41 2.38 4.17 -14.04
CA ARG A 41 2.92 4.45 -12.71
C ARG A 41 1.80 4.54 -11.68
N TYR A 42 0.72 5.18 -12.05
CA TYR A 42 -0.44 5.30 -11.18
C TYR A 42 -0.96 3.91 -10.81
N ALA A 43 -1.06 3.02 -11.79
CA ALA A 43 -1.53 1.67 -11.53
C ALA A 43 -0.56 0.90 -10.64
N GLN A 44 0.73 1.13 -10.80
CA GLN A 44 1.71 0.45 -9.96
C GLN A 44 1.63 0.90 -8.51
N LEU A 45 1.31 2.17 -8.30
CA LEU A 45 1.25 2.70 -6.94
C LEU A 45 -0.05 2.38 -6.23
N GLY A 46 -1.10 2.04 -6.98
CA GLY A 46 -2.40 1.79 -6.39
C GLY A 46 -2.38 0.82 -5.23
N PRO A 47 -1.82 -0.39 -5.42
CA PRO A 47 -1.80 -1.36 -4.34
C PRO A 47 -1.03 -0.87 -3.11
N VAL A 48 0.07 -0.14 -3.33
CA VAL A 48 0.85 0.38 -2.20
C VAL A 48 0.03 1.38 -1.42
N VAL A 49 -0.67 2.27 -2.15
CA VAL A 49 -1.49 3.28 -1.49
C VAL A 49 -2.61 2.61 -0.70
N ALA A 50 -3.25 1.60 -1.29
CA ALA A 50 -4.31 0.90 -0.58
C ALA A 50 -3.77 0.19 0.66
N GLY A 51 -2.60 -0.43 0.54
CA GLY A 51 -1.99 -1.10 1.68
C GLY A 51 -1.61 -0.12 2.77
N PHE A 52 -1.10 1.04 2.38
CA PHE A 52 -0.73 2.05 3.35
C PHE A 52 -1.96 2.57 4.09
N LYS A 53 -3.05 2.81 3.38
CA LYS A 53 -4.26 3.29 4.01
C LYS A 53 -4.83 2.25 4.96
N ALA A 54 -4.78 0.98 4.59
CA ALA A 54 -5.26 -0.08 5.46
C ALA A 54 -4.43 -0.16 6.73
N TRP A 55 -3.11 -0.04 6.59
CA TRP A 55 -2.25 -0.08 7.75
C TRP A 55 -2.51 1.12 8.66
N LYS A 56 -2.61 2.32 8.07
CA LYS A 56 -2.84 3.52 8.83
C LYS A 56 -4.18 3.46 9.58
N SER A 57 -5.20 2.93 8.92
CA SER A 57 -6.50 2.81 9.53
C SER A 57 -6.44 1.85 10.72
N SER A 58 -5.71 0.74 10.59
CA SER A 58 -5.60 -0.19 11.69
C SER A 58 -4.82 0.40 12.86
N GLU A 59 -3.83 1.24 12.57
CA GLU A 59 -3.10 1.93 13.64
C GLU A 59 -4.02 2.88 14.38
N ASP A 60 -4.83 3.62 13.62
CA ASP A 60 -5.74 4.58 14.24
C ASP A 60 -6.79 3.86 15.09
N ASP A 61 -7.28 2.73 14.60
CA ASP A 61 -8.26 1.97 15.36
C ASP A 61 -7.65 1.46 16.67
N LEU A 62 -6.41 1.01 16.60
CA LEU A 62 -5.74 0.50 17.78
C LEU A 62 -5.54 1.62 18.81
N LEU A 63 -5.13 2.79 18.34
CA LEU A 63 -4.94 3.91 19.24
C LEU A 63 -6.24 4.33 19.88
N ALA A 64 -7.32 4.36 19.11
CA ALA A 64 -8.60 4.74 19.63
C ALA A 64 -9.08 3.73 20.68
N ALA A 65 -8.89 2.44 20.40
CA ALA A 65 -9.30 1.42 21.36
C ALA A 65 -8.49 1.51 22.64
N ALA A 66 -7.19 1.81 22.51
CA ALA A 66 -6.33 1.91 23.69
C ALA A 66 -6.78 3.07 24.57
N GLU A 67 -7.17 4.17 23.96
CA GLU A 67 -7.65 5.30 24.74
C GLU A 67 -8.98 4.99 25.40
N LEU A 68 -9.87 4.34 24.69
CA LEU A 68 -11.18 4.02 25.23
C LEU A 68 -11.12 2.92 26.27
N ALA A 69 -10.08 2.09 26.20
CA ALA A 69 -9.95 1.01 27.17
C ALA A 69 -9.79 1.51 28.59
N ASP A 70 -9.32 2.74 28.74
CA ASP A 70 -9.19 3.31 30.08
C ASP A 70 -10.55 3.52 30.73
N VAL A 71 -11.58 3.75 29.95
CA VAL A 71 -12.88 4.00 30.51
C VAL A 71 -13.86 2.85 30.30
N ASP A 72 -13.56 1.95 29.37
CA ASP A 72 -14.45 0.86 29.05
C ASP A 72 -13.66 -0.41 28.80
N PRO A 73 -13.72 -1.39 29.72
CA PRO A 73 -12.93 -2.59 29.56
C PRO A 73 -13.25 -3.39 28.30
N GLU A 74 -14.40 -3.19 27.70
CA GLU A 74 -14.73 -3.91 26.49
C GLU A 74 -13.77 -3.55 25.37
N PHE A 75 -13.28 -2.31 25.37
CA PHE A 75 -12.32 -1.93 24.33
C PHE A 75 -10.98 -2.62 24.56
N ALA A 76 -10.64 -2.85 25.83
CA ALA A 76 -9.40 -3.56 26.10
C ALA A 76 -9.44 -4.96 25.52
N ALA A 77 -10.59 -5.59 25.50
CA ALA A 77 -10.71 -6.94 24.97
C ALA A 77 -10.53 -6.96 23.46
N GLU A 78 -10.75 -5.85 22.78
CA GLU A 78 -10.58 -5.78 21.34
C GLU A 78 -9.14 -5.55 20.92
N ILE A 79 -8.31 -5.07 21.84
CA ILE A 79 -6.95 -4.68 21.47
C ILE A 79 -6.14 -5.80 20.83
N PRO A 80 -6.16 -7.04 21.34
CA PRO A 80 -5.37 -8.08 20.69
C PRO A 80 -5.75 -8.31 19.23
N ALA A 81 -7.03 -8.27 18.92
CA ALA A 81 -7.47 -8.45 17.55
C ALA A 81 -7.05 -7.27 16.69
N LEU A 82 -7.10 -6.06 17.25
CA LEU A 82 -6.69 -4.89 16.50
C LEU A 82 -5.17 -4.89 16.26
N GLU A 83 -4.42 -5.38 17.23
CA GLU A 83 -2.98 -5.50 17.05
C GLU A 83 -2.66 -6.50 15.96
N ALA A 84 -3.38 -7.61 15.93
CA ALA A 84 -3.16 -8.61 14.88
C ALA A 84 -3.51 -8.03 13.51
N ALA A 85 -4.57 -7.27 13.43
CA ALA A 85 -4.96 -6.65 12.18
C ALA A 85 -3.91 -5.64 11.72
N ARG A 86 -3.40 -4.84 12.66
CA ARG A 86 -2.35 -3.88 12.33
C ARG A 86 -1.11 -4.58 11.84
N ASP A 87 -0.71 -5.67 12.50
CA ASP A 87 0.49 -6.39 12.11
C ASP A 87 0.32 -7.03 10.74
N ALA A 88 -0.85 -7.57 10.46
CA ALA A 88 -1.10 -8.16 9.15
C ALA A 88 -1.05 -7.09 8.06
N ALA A 89 -1.63 -5.93 8.35
CA ALA A 89 -1.60 -4.83 7.37
C ALA A 89 -0.17 -4.34 7.15
N ALA A 90 0.63 -4.32 8.21
CA ALA A 90 2.02 -3.89 8.07
C ALA A 90 2.81 -4.87 7.23
N GLU A 91 2.59 -6.17 7.43
CA GLU A 91 3.30 -7.16 6.63
C GLU A 91 2.92 -7.06 5.17
N LYS A 92 1.65 -6.87 4.91
CA LYS A 92 1.20 -6.73 3.54
C LYS A 92 1.83 -5.52 2.89
N LEU A 93 1.88 -4.41 3.61
CA LEU A 93 2.48 -3.21 3.07
C LEU A 93 3.96 -3.41 2.80
N GLU A 94 4.65 -4.10 3.69
CA GLU A 94 6.06 -4.36 3.47
C GLU A 94 6.27 -5.18 2.21
N GLU A 95 5.42 -6.15 1.98
CA GLU A 95 5.54 -6.95 0.77
C GLU A 95 5.33 -6.09 -0.47
N LEU A 96 4.39 -5.17 -0.40
CA LEU A 96 4.11 -4.31 -1.53
C LEU A 96 5.26 -3.33 -1.80
N LEU A 97 6.04 -3.04 -0.79
CA LEU A 97 7.17 -2.12 -0.95
C LEU A 97 8.44 -2.79 -1.41
N LEU A 98 8.50 -4.10 -1.38
CA LEU A 98 9.70 -4.78 -1.81
C LEU A 98 9.91 -4.59 -3.31
N PRO A 99 11.16 -4.39 -3.72
CA PRO A 99 11.41 -4.23 -5.16
C PRO A 99 11.03 -5.49 -5.90
N ARG A 100 10.45 -5.33 -7.05
CA ARG A 100 10.12 -6.46 -7.87
C ARG A 100 11.23 -6.71 -8.84
N ASP A 101 11.65 -7.95 -8.91
CA ASP A 101 12.66 -8.35 -9.85
C ASP A 101 11.95 -8.79 -11.12
N PRO A 102 12.22 -8.17 -12.25
CA PRO A 102 11.57 -8.61 -13.49
C PRO A 102 11.77 -10.08 -13.76
N ASN A 103 12.90 -10.62 -13.34
CA ASN A 103 13.14 -12.04 -13.53
C ASN A 103 12.18 -12.86 -12.67
N ASP A 104 11.89 -12.40 -11.49
CA ASP A 104 10.97 -13.10 -10.64
C ASP A 104 9.61 -13.17 -11.28
N ASP A 105 9.17 -12.08 -11.88
CA ASP A 105 7.90 -12.09 -12.55
C ASP A 105 7.89 -13.10 -13.67
N ARG A 106 8.95 -13.13 -14.43
CA ARG A 106 9.02 -14.07 -15.53
C ARG A 106 9.08 -15.49 -15.04
N ASP A 107 9.80 -15.70 -13.96
CA ASP A 107 9.93 -17.02 -13.43
C ASP A 107 8.61 -17.57 -13.01
N VAL A 108 7.84 -16.77 -12.39
CA VAL A 108 6.53 -17.21 -11.96
C VAL A 108 5.74 -17.68 -13.16
N ILE A 109 5.76 -16.90 -14.20
CA ILE A 109 5.04 -17.28 -15.37
C ILE A 109 5.62 -18.50 -16.00
N LEU A 110 6.92 -18.54 -16.07
CA LEU A 110 7.57 -19.67 -16.67
C LEU A 110 7.30 -20.93 -15.94
N GLU A 111 7.24 -20.82 -14.64
CA GLU A 111 7.00 -21.99 -13.91
C GLU A 111 5.71 -22.61 -14.23
N VAL A 112 4.76 -21.79 -14.43
CA VAL A 112 3.50 -22.29 -14.82
C VAL A 112 3.66 -23.05 -16.09
N LYS A 113 4.36 -22.46 -17.03
CA LYS A 113 4.56 -23.13 -18.23
C LYS A 113 5.39 -24.30 -18.09
N ALA A 114 6.38 -24.16 -17.31
CA ALA A 114 7.25 -25.27 -17.13
C ALA A 114 6.46 -26.40 -16.60
N GLY A 115 5.59 -26.09 -15.73
CA GLY A 115 4.76 -27.14 -15.26
C GLY A 115 4.13 -27.84 -16.41
N ALA A 116 3.79 -27.06 -17.38
CA ALA A 116 3.16 -27.67 -18.50
C ALA A 116 4.12 -28.59 -19.20
N GLY A 117 5.33 -28.28 -19.11
CA GLY A 117 6.31 -29.14 -19.76
C GLY A 117 6.46 -30.45 -19.06
#